data_6781a1a20f6824123c68e4ad1699b226
#
_entry.id   6781a1a20f6824123c68e4ad1699b226
#
_cell.length_a   1.000
_cell.length_b   1.000
_cell.length_c   1.000
_cell.angle_alpha   90.00
_cell.angle_beta   90.00
_cell.angle_gamma   90.00
#
_symmetry.space_group_name_H-M   'P 1'
#
loop_
_entity.id
_entity.type
_entity.pdbx_description
1 polymer ?
#
loop_
_entity_poly.entity_id
_entity_poly.type
_entity_poly.pdbx_seq_one_letter_code
_entity_poly.pdbx_strand_id
1 'polypeptide(L)'
;MKLLKGKVVADQVKDTLKVEVEKLKANGKGVHLAIIQVGNDDASSVYVKNKIKACEYVGIDSTVIRLSSHISEETLLDTIRKLNEDEVIDGIIVQLPLPEHINESLVLSTISPEKDVDGFHAINAGNLVLGNDSIVPCTPAGIMMLLSYYNIAVSGKECVVVGRSNIVGKPMAMLMLHNNATVTICHSKTENLKDVCKRADILVCAIGSPKFFTSEYVKCGATVIDVGIHRQADGTLCGDVDFESVDGRAAAVTPVPGGVGVMTVAMLVYNCFKIAARRCGLESNNEN
;
A
#
# COMPACT_ATOMS: atom_id res chain seq x y z
N MET A 1 1.35 -6.50 25.04
CA MET A 1 0.93 -5.90 23.76
C MET A 1 0.84 -6.96 22.67
N LYS A 2 -0.24 -6.98 21.84
CA LYS A 2 -0.42 -7.92 20.71
C LYS A 2 0.38 -7.43 19.49
N LEU A 3 1.16 -8.31 18.85
CA LEU A 3 1.85 -7.96 17.61
C LEU A 3 0.97 -8.26 16.39
N LEU A 4 0.73 -7.26 15.56
CA LEU A 4 -0.01 -7.38 14.30
C LEU A 4 0.97 -7.73 13.17
N LYS A 5 1.40 -9.00 13.12
CA LYS A 5 2.38 -9.49 12.16
C LYS A 5 1.78 -9.56 10.76
N GLY A 6 2.21 -8.66 9.87
CA GLY A 6 1.75 -8.60 8.49
C GLY A 6 2.17 -9.81 7.66
N LYS A 7 3.33 -10.41 7.97
CA LYS A 7 3.83 -11.56 7.20
C LYS A 7 2.82 -12.70 7.13
N VAL A 8 2.18 -13.05 8.25
CA VAL A 8 1.20 -14.16 8.30
C VAL A 8 0.01 -13.85 7.39
N VAL A 9 -0.49 -12.61 7.43
CA VAL A 9 -1.64 -12.18 6.62
C VAL A 9 -1.26 -12.09 5.14
N ALA A 10 -0.10 -11.52 4.83
CA ALA A 10 0.41 -11.42 3.46
C ALA A 10 0.63 -12.81 2.82
N ASP A 11 1.11 -13.77 3.58
CA ASP A 11 1.29 -15.14 3.09
C ASP A 11 -0.07 -15.78 2.81
N GLN A 12 -1.06 -15.65 3.70
CA GLN A 12 -2.42 -16.17 3.48
C GLN A 12 -3.09 -15.52 2.25
N VAL A 13 -2.94 -14.21 2.07
CA VAL A 13 -3.45 -13.51 0.87
C VAL A 13 -2.84 -14.09 -0.39
N LYS A 14 -1.52 -14.27 -0.41
CA LYS A 14 -0.82 -14.83 -1.57
C LYS A 14 -1.19 -16.29 -1.84
N ASP A 15 -1.38 -17.11 -0.79
CA ASP A 15 -1.80 -18.50 -0.94
C ASP A 15 -3.20 -18.61 -1.56
N THR A 16 -4.14 -17.78 -1.08
CA THR A 16 -5.48 -17.70 -1.68
C THR A 16 -5.40 -17.23 -3.13
N LEU A 17 -4.62 -16.17 -3.36
CA LEU A 17 -4.48 -15.58 -4.70
C LEU A 17 -3.86 -16.56 -5.71
N LYS A 18 -2.90 -17.37 -5.28
CA LYS A 18 -2.29 -18.41 -6.12
C LYS A 18 -3.34 -19.36 -6.70
N VAL A 19 -4.28 -19.80 -5.87
CA VAL A 19 -5.37 -20.69 -6.31
C VAL A 19 -6.28 -19.97 -7.33
N GLU A 20 -6.59 -18.71 -7.10
CA GLU A 20 -7.45 -17.94 -8.02
C GLU A 20 -6.75 -17.65 -9.35
N VAL A 21 -5.46 -17.34 -9.35
CA VAL A 21 -4.65 -17.17 -10.58
C VAL A 21 -4.55 -18.49 -11.36
N GLU A 22 -4.38 -19.62 -10.68
CA GLU A 22 -4.39 -20.96 -11.34
C GLU A 22 -5.73 -21.25 -12.02
N LYS A 23 -6.86 -20.87 -11.40
CA LYS A 23 -8.20 -21.00 -12.01
C LYS A 23 -8.33 -20.13 -13.27
N LEU A 24 -7.83 -18.88 -13.24
CA LEU A 24 -7.80 -18.02 -14.43
C LEU A 24 -6.99 -18.65 -15.57
N LYS A 25 -5.79 -19.13 -15.25
CA LYS A 25 -4.91 -19.79 -16.23
C LYS A 25 -5.53 -21.05 -16.84
N ALA A 26 -6.23 -21.85 -16.04
CA ALA A 26 -6.94 -23.02 -16.53
C ALA A 26 -8.06 -22.67 -17.54
N ASN A 27 -8.60 -21.44 -17.46
CA ASN A 27 -9.55 -20.91 -18.41
C ASN A 27 -8.91 -20.16 -19.60
N GLY A 28 -7.59 -20.33 -19.80
CA GLY A 28 -6.83 -19.71 -20.89
C GLY A 28 -6.54 -18.22 -20.71
N LYS A 29 -6.64 -17.70 -19.47
CA LYS A 29 -6.49 -16.27 -19.15
C LYS A 29 -5.30 -16.06 -18.21
N GLY A 30 -4.25 -15.38 -18.69
CA GLY A 30 -3.09 -15.00 -17.86
C GLY A 30 -3.37 -13.74 -17.03
N VAL A 31 -2.48 -13.48 -16.08
CA VAL A 31 -2.38 -12.20 -15.36
C VAL A 31 -0.96 -11.67 -15.55
N HIS A 32 -0.81 -10.43 -16.01
CA HIS A 32 0.50 -9.89 -16.35
C HIS A 32 0.72 -8.47 -15.76
N LEU A 33 1.82 -8.32 -15.00
CA LEU A 33 2.25 -7.07 -14.40
C LEU A 33 3.47 -6.50 -15.13
N ALA A 34 3.37 -5.27 -15.63
CA ALA A 34 4.54 -4.51 -16.10
C ALA A 34 5.10 -3.63 -14.98
N ILE A 35 6.41 -3.76 -14.72
CA ILE A 35 7.13 -3.01 -13.70
C ILE A 35 8.16 -2.12 -14.39
N ILE A 36 8.02 -0.80 -14.29
CA ILE A 36 8.99 0.14 -14.84
C ILE A 36 9.89 0.63 -13.70
N GLN A 37 11.20 0.53 -13.89
CA GLN A 37 12.21 1.05 -12.99
C GLN A 37 13.10 2.05 -13.75
N VAL A 38 13.20 3.28 -13.24
CA VAL A 38 14.07 4.33 -13.80
C VAL A 38 15.27 4.49 -12.88
N GLY A 39 16.47 4.30 -13.44
CA GLY A 39 17.72 4.30 -12.68
C GLY A 39 17.97 2.99 -11.92
N ASN A 40 19.05 2.97 -11.14
CA ASN A 40 19.55 1.79 -10.42
C ASN A 40 19.70 2.05 -8.92
N ASP A 41 18.74 2.75 -8.32
CA ASP A 41 18.72 2.90 -6.87
C ASP A 41 18.61 1.54 -6.17
N ASP A 42 19.51 1.26 -5.21
CA ASP A 42 19.60 -0.04 -4.52
C ASP A 42 18.33 -0.38 -3.76
N ALA A 43 17.72 0.61 -3.09
CA ALA A 43 16.50 0.41 -2.33
C ALA A 43 15.33 0.05 -3.27
N SER A 44 15.17 0.80 -4.37
CA SER A 44 14.17 0.52 -5.40
C SER A 44 14.36 -0.86 -6.02
N SER A 45 15.60 -1.27 -6.26
CA SER A 45 15.95 -2.59 -6.81
C SER A 45 15.54 -3.73 -5.88
N VAL A 46 15.65 -3.55 -4.56
CA VAL A 46 15.16 -4.53 -3.56
C VAL A 46 13.64 -4.63 -3.60
N TYR A 47 12.92 -3.50 -3.69
CA TYR A 47 11.47 -3.50 -3.80
C TYR A 47 10.99 -4.18 -5.08
N VAL A 48 11.60 -3.88 -6.23
CA VAL A 48 11.29 -4.53 -7.51
C VAL A 48 11.52 -6.04 -7.42
N LYS A 49 12.64 -6.50 -6.84
CA LYS A 49 12.89 -7.94 -6.63
C LYS A 49 11.82 -8.61 -5.76
N ASN A 50 11.35 -7.95 -4.71
CA ASN A 50 10.30 -8.49 -3.85
C ASN A 50 8.95 -8.57 -4.58
N LYS A 51 8.63 -7.60 -5.45
CA LYS A 51 7.44 -7.62 -6.31
C LYS A 51 7.49 -8.78 -7.31
N ILE A 52 8.64 -8.98 -7.98
CA ILE A 52 8.84 -10.11 -8.91
C ILE A 52 8.64 -11.45 -8.19
N LYS A 53 9.28 -11.65 -7.02
CA LYS A 53 9.11 -12.87 -6.23
C LYS A 53 7.66 -13.11 -5.80
N ALA A 54 6.92 -12.05 -5.50
CA ALA A 54 5.50 -12.17 -5.16
C ALA A 54 4.69 -12.58 -6.39
N CYS A 55 4.94 -12.00 -7.56
CA CYS A 55 4.32 -12.40 -8.82
C CYS A 55 4.60 -13.87 -9.14
N GLU A 56 5.86 -14.29 -9.11
CA GLU A 56 6.28 -15.68 -9.32
C GLU A 56 5.56 -16.65 -8.37
N TYR A 57 5.48 -16.28 -7.09
CA TYR A 57 4.83 -17.12 -6.07
C TYR A 57 3.36 -17.36 -6.35
N VAL A 58 2.62 -16.31 -6.75
CA VAL A 58 1.17 -16.42 -7.03
C VAL A 58 0.86 -16.84 -8.47
N GLY A 59 1.88 -16.95 -9.33
CA GLY A 59 1.71 -17.34 -10.71
C GLY A 59 1.34 -16.17 -11.66
N ILE A 60 1.56 -14.93 -11.28
CA ILE A 60 1.41 -13.75 -12.15
C ILE A 60 2.67 -13.60 -12.99
N ASP A 61 2.51 -13.43 -14.30
CA ASP A 61 3.61 -13.12 -15.19
C ASP A 61 4.07 -11.67 -14.98
N SER A 62 5.37 -11.41 -15.04
CA SER A 62 5.88 -10.05 -14.84
C SER A 62 6.96 -9.68 -15.83
N THR A 63 6.84 -8.47 -16.41
CA THR A 63 7.86 -7.87 -17.26
C THR A 63 8.48 -6.68 -16.56
N VAL A 64 9.81 -6.66 -16.46
CA VAL A 64 10.56 -5.55 -15.86
C VAL A 64 11.23 -4.74 -16.95
N ILE A 65 10.85 -3.48 -17.07
CA ILE A 65 11.43 -2.50 -18.00
C ILE A 65 12.36 -1.61 -17.20
N ARG A 66 13.67 -1.77 -17.44
CA ARG A 66 14.71 -0.95 -16.81
C ARG A 66 15.14 0.16 -17.75
N LEU A 67 14.96 1.39 -17.29
CA LEU A 67 15.30 2.60 -18.02
C LEU A 67 16.46 3.33 -17.34
N SER A 68 17.29 4.00 -18.15
CA SER A 68 18.38 4.82 -17.61
C SER A 68 17.86 5.94 -16.73
N SER A 69 18.61 6.32 -15.67
CA SER A 69 18.32 7.51 -14.87
C SER A 69 18.33 8.82 -15.66
N HIS A 70 18.90 8.82 -16.86
CA HIS A 70 18.97 9.99 -17.76
C HIS A 70 17.92 9.96 -18.87
N ILE A 71 16.96 9.03 -18.81
CA ILE A 71 15.87 8.97 -19.80
C ILE A 71 15.06 10.27 -19.77
N SER A 72 14.60 10.73 -20.94
CA SER A 72 13.68 11.86 -20.97
C SER A 72 12.30 11.48 -20.43
N GLU A 73 11.60 12.44 -19.83
CA GLU A 73 10.22 12.27 -19.37
C GLU A 73 9.34 11.74 -20.51
N GLU A 74 9.42 12.31 -21.72
CA GLU A 74 8.60 11.89 -22.85
C GLU A 74 8.83 10.42 -23.23
N THR A 75 10.09 9.93 -23.19
CA THR A 75 10.37 8.50 -23.48
C THR A 75 9.73 7.59 -22.41
N LEU A 76 9.70 8.00 -21.14
CA LEU A 76 9.01 7.26 -20.09
C LEU A 76 7.49 7.25 -20.32
N LEU A 77 6.92 8.41 -20.66
CA LEU A 77 5.48 8.54 -20.94
C LEU A 77 5.07 7.69 -22.15
N ASP A 78 5.88 7.68 -23.23
CA ASP A 78 5.64 6.83 -24.39
C ASP A 78 5.72 5.34 -24.06
N THR A 79 6.62 4.96 -23.17
CA THR A 79 6.70 3.58 -22.67
C THR A 79 5.40 3.20 -21.94
N ILE A 80 4.87 4.08 -21.09
CA ILE A 80 3.61 3.84 -20.37
C ILE A 80 2.43 3.78 -21.34
N ARG A 81 2.36 4.69 -22.33
CA ARG A 81 1.28 4.69 -23.35
C ARG A 81 1.22 3.36 -24.10
N LYS A 82 2.38 2.83 -24.52
CA LYS A 82 2.45 1.50 -25.17
C LYS A 82 1.95 0.37 -24.28
N LEU A 83 2.28 0.40 -22.98
CA LEU A 83 1.78 -0.59 -22.03
C LEU A 83 0.28 -0.44 -21.74
N ASN A 84 -0.25 0.80 -21.79
CA ASN A 84 -1.69 1.03 -21.69
C ASN A 84 -2.46 0.38 -22.84
N GLU A 85 -1.90 0.41 -24.06
CA GLU A 85 -2.49 -0.16 -25.26
C GLU A 85 -2.29 -1.68 -25.38
N ASP A 86 -1.32 -2.25 -24.65
CA ASP A 86 -1.03 -3.68 -24.71
C ASP A 86 -2.08 -4.50 -23.95
N GLU A 87 -2.90 -5.26 -24.68
CA GLU A 87 -3.98 -6.09 -24.12
C GLU A 87 -3.48 -7.25 -23.25
N VAL A 88 -2.20 -7.63 -23.35
CA VAL A 88 -1.60 -8.68 -22.52
C VAL A 88 -1.31 -8.16 -21.12
N ILE A 89 -1.04 -6.87 -20.97
CA ILE A 89 -0.69 -6.23 -19.69
C ILE A 89 -1.96 -5.87 -18.92
N ASP A 90 -2.15 -6.46 -17.76
CA ASP A 90 -3.24 -6.15 -16.84
C ASP A 90 -2.91 -4.99 -15.91
N GLY A 91 -1.70 -4.98 -15.37
CA GLY A 91 -1.26 -3.98 -14.42
C GLY A 91 0.03 -3.30 -14.80
N ILE A 92 0.13 -2.02 -14.48
CA ILE A 92 1.34 -1.21 -14.68
C ILE A 92 1.73 -0.59 -13.34
N ILE A 93 3.02 -0.66 -13.02
CA ILE A 93 3.61 0.07 -11.90
C ILE A 93 4.88 0.78 -12.35
N VAL A 94 5.02 2.02 -11.94
CA VAL A 94 6.27 2.78 -12.05
C VAL A 94 6.87 2.87 -10.65
N GLN A 95 8.06 2.26 -10.48
CA GLN A 95 8.72 2.23 -9.18
C GLN A 95 9.20 3.62 -8.77
N LEU A 96 8.67 4.12 -7.67
CA LEU A 96 9.10 5.37 -7.05
C LEU A 96 10.31 5.14 -6.11
N PRO A 97 11.14 6.17 -5.86
CA PRO A 97 11.08 7.54 -6.44
C PRO A 97 11.60 7.60 -7.88
N LEU A 98 11.20 8.64 -8.60
CA LEU A 98 11.72 8.98 -9.92
C LEU A 98 12.86 10.01 -9.81
N PRO A 99 13.74 10.12 -10.84
CA PRO A 99 14.70 11.22 -10.94
C PRO A 99 14.01 12.59 -10.91
N GLU A 100 14.65 13.61 -10.32
CA GLU A 100 14.08 14.94 -10.11
C GLU A 100 13.59 15.67 -11.37
N HIS A 101 14.18 15.35 -12.54
CA HIS A 101 13.78 15.96 -13.81
C HIS A 101 12.50 15.36 -14.41
N ILE A 102 11.94 14.32 -13.81
CA ILE A 102 10.70 13.67 -14.26
C ILE A 102 9.55 14.05 -13.32
N ASN A 103 8.46 14.55 -13.90
CA ASN A 103 7.27 14.89 -13.15
C ASN A 103 6.48 13.64 -12.74
N GLU A 104 6.62 13.24 -11.47
CA GLU A 104 5.95 12.08 -10.90
C GLU A 104 4.42 12.12 -11.11
N SER A 105 3.80 13.28 -10.90
CA SER A 105 2.34 13.43 -11.05
C SER A 105 1.88 13.18 -12.49
N LEU A 106 2.66 13.62 -13.48
CA LEU A 106 2.38 13.40 -14.89
C LEU A 106 2.54 11.90 -15.24
N VAL A 107 3.60 11.27 -14.75
CA VAL A 107 3.83 9.82 -14.92
C VAL A 107 2.67 9.01 -14.37
N LEU A 108 2.27 9.26 -13.11
CA LEU A 108 1.16 8.54 -12.47
C LEU A 108 -0.18 8.76 -13.18
N SER A 109 -0.43 9.98 -13.69
CA SER A 109 -1.66 10.27 -14.46
C SER A 109 -1.65 9.73 -15.89
N THR A 110 -0.51 9.29 -16.42
CA THR A 110 -0.40 8.67 -17.75
C THR A 110 -0.74 7.19 -17.71
N ILE A 111 -0.59 6.52 -16.57
CA ILE A 111 -1.04 5.13 -16.41
C ILE A 111 -2.56 5.09 -16.55
N SER A 112 -3.11 4.17 -17.35
CA SER A 112 -4.55 3.96 -17.42
C SER A 112 -5.11 3.61 -16.04
N PRO A 113 -6.18 4.28 -15.55
CA PRO A 113 -6.77 3.96 -14.24
C PRO A 113 -7.22 2.51 -14.12
N GLU A 114 -7.50 1.84 -15.23
CA GLU A 114 -7.86 0.43 -15.29
C GLU A 114 -6.66 -0.52 -15.16
N LYS A 115 -5.43 0.00 -15.33
CA LYS A 115 -4.16 -0.74 -15.18
C LYS A 115 -3.29 -0.23 -14.02
N ASP A 116 -3.77 0.75 -13.27
CA ASP A 116 -3.09 1.35 -12.12
C ASP A 116 -3.15 0.43 -10.89
N VAL A 117 -2.20 -0.47 -10.75
CA VAL A 117 -2.17 -1.44 -9.64
C VAL A 117 -1.84 -0.81 -8.28
N ASP A 118 -1.22 0.37 -8.27
CA ASP A 118 -0.94 1.09 -7.02
C ASP A 118 -2.16 1.89 -6.52
N GLY A 119 -3.16 2.16 -7.38
CA GLY A 119 -4.34 2.94 -7.03
C GLY A 119 -4.07 4.43 -6.83
N PHE A 120 -3.04 4.98 -7.49
CA PHE A 120 -2.64 6.38 -7.31
C PHE A 120 -3.26 7.34 -8.33
N HIS A 121 -3.85 6.82 -9.40
CA HIS A 121 -4.51 7.64 -10.41
C HIS A 121 -5.69 8.41 -9.82
N ALA A 122 -5.88 9.67 -10.25
CA ALA A 122 -6.90 10.56 -9.71
C ALA A 122 -8.33 9.98 -9.82
N ILE A 123 -8.63 9.20 -10.86
CA ILE A 123 -9.92 8.52 -11.03
C ILE A 123 -10.10 7.47 -9.92
N ASN A 124 -9.10 6.63 -9.63
CA ASN A 124 -9.17 5.65 -8.56
C ASN A 124 -9.31 6.32 -7.19
N ALA A 125 -8.55 7.40 -6.95
CA ALA A 125 -8.66 8.20 -5.73
C ALA A 125 -10.05 8.84 -5.58
N GLY A 126 -10.63 9.38 -6.67
CA GLY A 126 -11.99 9.94 -6.68
C GLY A 126 -13.05 8.89 -6.40
N ASN A 127 -12.96 7.73 -7.03
CA ASN A 127 -13.86 6.59 -6.79
C ASN A 127 -13.78 6.12 -5.33
N LEU A 128 -12.57 6.02 -4.77
CA LEU A 128 -12.40 5.70 -3.34
C LEU A 128 -13.10 6.71 -2.44
N VAL A 129 -12.98 8.03 -2.71
CA VAL A 129 -13.67 9.06 -1.91
C VAL A 129 -15.19 8.92 -1.99
N LEU A 130 -15.72 8.59 -3.16
CA LEU A 130 -17.16 8.43 -3.40
C LEU A 130 -17.73 7.09 -2.89
N GLY A 131 -16.87 6.15 -2.49
CA GLY A 131 -17.26 4.80 -2.10
C GLY A 131 -17.61 3.90 -3.29
N ASN A 132 -17.23 4.29 -4.49
CA ASN A 132 -17.36 3.46 -5.70
C ASN A 132 -16.28 2.37 -5.73
N ASP A 133 -16.52 1.33 -6.52
CA ASP A 133 -15.49 0.32 -6.75
C ASP A 133 -14.27 0.92 -7.47
N SER A 134 -13.10 0.68 -6.91
CA SER A 134 -11.83 1.23 -7.38
C SER A 134 -10.67 0.30 -7.07
N ILE A 135 -9.52 0.61 -7.66
CA ILE A 135 -8.25 0.05 -7.19
C ILE A 135 -7.79 0.92 -6.01
N VAL A 136 -7.72 0.29 -4.86
CA VAL A 136 -7.34 0.96 -3.60
C VAL A 136 -5.83 0.93 -3.44
N PRO A 137 -5.19 2.01 -2.97
CA PRO A 137 -3.75 2.02 -2.68
C PRO A 137 -3.33 0.86 -1.77
N CYS A 138 -2.25 0.17 -2.19
CA CYS A 138 -1.84 -1.10 -1.60
C CYS A 138 -1.60 -1.05 -0.09
N THR A 139 -0.93 -0.01 0.41
CA THR A 139 -0.62 0.13 1.84
C THR A 139 -1.88 0.31 2.69
N PRO A 140 -2.79 1.25 2.40
CA PRO A 140 -4.08 1.36 3.11
C PRO A 140 -4.94 0.10 3.03
N ALA A 141 -5.04 -0.52 1.87
CA ALA A 141 -5.78 -1.78 1.72
C ALA A 141 -5.19 -2.89 2.60
N GLY A 142 -3.86 -3.01 2.63
CA GLY A 142 -3.16 -3.96 3.50
C GLY A 142 -3.38 -3.71 4.99
N ILE A 143 -3.48 -2.45 5.42
CA ILE A 143 -3.82 -2.09 6.80
C ILE A 143 -5.24 -2.54 7.16
N MET A 144 -6.22 -2.29 6.28
CA MET A 144 -7.60 -2.76 6.52
C MET A 144 -7.66 -4.28 6.64
N MET A 145 -6.94 -4.99 5.79
CA MET A 145 -6.87 -6.45 5.84
C MET A 145 -6.19 -6.95 7.13
N LEU A 146 -5.14 -6.28 7.61
CA LEU A 146 -4.53 -6.56 8.92
C LEU A 146 -5.54 -6.41 10.06
N LEU A 147 -6.26 -5.29 10.10
CA LEU A 147 -7.25 -5.00 11.13
C LEU A 147 -8.35 -6.07 11.14
N SER A 148 -8.86 -6.43 9.95
CA SER A 148 -9.86 -7.50 9.79
C SER A 148 -9.35 -8.85 10.29
N TYR A 149 -8.16 -9.28 9.83
CA TYR A 149 -7.56 -10.56 10.22
C TYR A 149 -7.38 -10.71 11.74
N TYR A 150 -6.97 -9.63 12.40
CA TYR A 150 -6.76 -9.63 13.85
C TYR A 150 -8.02 -9.33 14.65
N ASN A 151 -9.19 -9.20 14.00
CA ASN A 151 -10.48 -8.86 14.59
C ASN A 151 -10.43 -7.54 15.38
N ILE A 152 -9.75 -6.53 14.83
CA ILE A 152 -9.73 -5.17 15.38
C ILE A 152 -10.95 -4.43 14.84
N ALA A 153 -11.90 -4.15 15.70
CA ALA A 153 -13.10 -3.41 15.32
C ALA A 153 -12.76 -1.98 14.91
N VAL A 154 -13.25 -1.56 13.74
CA VAL A 154 -13.07 -0.20 13.19
C VAL A 154 -14.34 0.63 13.38
N SER A 155 -15.51 0.01 13.19
CA SER A 155 -16.80 0.68 13.31
C SER A 155 -17.01 1.28 14.71
N GLY A 156 -17.39 2.56 14.75
CA GLY A 156 -17.61 3.32 15.98
C GLY A 156 -16.33 3.74 16.71
N LYS A 157 -15.14 3.52 16.15
CA LYS A 157 -13.85 3.87 16.76
C LYS A 157 -13.37 5.25 16.34
N GLU A 158 -12.67 5.93 17.24
CA GLU A 158 -11.93 7.14 16.90
C GLU A 158 -10.59 6.75 16.26
N CYS A 159 -10.44 7.08 14.98
CA CYS A 159 -9.23 6.82 14.21
C CYS A 159 -8.49 8.13 13.94
N VAL A 160 -7.21 8.18 14.32
CA VAL A 160 -6.33 9.30 13.98
C VAL A 160 -5.29 8.82 12.99
N VAL A 161 -5.28 9.45 11.80
CA VAL A 161 -4.28 9.21 10.76
C VAL A 161 -3.30 10.37 10.76
N VAL A 162 -2.06 10.12 11.16
CA VAL A 162 -1.01 11.14 11.12
C VAL A 162 -0.19 10.98 9.85
N GLY A 163 -0.43 11.88 8.92
CA GLY A 163 0.06 11.88 7.54
C GLY A 163 -1.07 12.21 6.57
N ARG A 164 -0.76 12.95 5.50
CA ARG A 164 -1.75 13.38 4.49
C ARG A 164 -1.28 13.16 3.05
N SER A 165 -0.40 12.18 2.84
CA SER A 165 0.04 11.83 1.49
C SER A 165 -1.12 11.28 0.66
N ASN A 166 -1.02 11.43 -0.68
CA ASN A 166 -2.01 10.87 -1.59
C ASN A 166 -1.95 9.35 -1.66
N ILE A 167 -0.81 8.76 -1.29
CA ILE A 167 -0.56 7.33 -1.41
C ILE A 167 -0.90 6.53 -0.14
N VAL A 168 -0.96 7.19 1.04
CA VAL A 168 -1.26 6.53 2.32
C VAL A 168 -2.28 7.30 3.14
N GLY A 169 -1.97 8.53 3.60
CA GLY A 169 -2.75 9.22 4.62
C GLY A 169 -4.19 9.49 4.21
N LYS A 170 -4.42 10.10 3.04
CA LYS A 170 -5.76 10.39 2.53
C LYS A 170 -6.56 9.11 2.23
N PRO A 171 -6.04 8.13 1.46
CA PRO A 171 -6.79 6.91 1.21
C PRO A 171 -7.05 6.09 2.48
N MET A 172 -6.13 6.06 3.44
CA MET A 172 -6.35 5.42 4.72
C MET A 172 -7.55 6.03 5.48
N ALA A 173 -7.61 7.35 5.51
CA ALA A 173 -8.71 8.05 6.16
C ALA A 173 -10.06 7.73 5.50
N MET A 174 -10.10 7.64 4.17
CA MET A 174 -11.33 7.26 3.45
C MET A 174 -11.73 5.81 3.75
N LEU A 175 -10.81 4.88 3.75
CA LEU A 175 -11.10 3.49 4.11
C LEU A 175 -11.63 3.35 5.54
N MET A 176 -11.04 4.05 6.50
CA MET A 176 -11.53 4.07 7.89
C MET A 176 -12.95 4.66 7.97
N LEU A 177 -13.20 5.76 7.24
CA LEU A 177 -14.52 6.40 7.17
C LEU A 177 -15.56 5.44 6.59
N HIS A 178 -15.26 4.77 5.48
CA HIS A 178 -16.16 3.78 4.85
C HIS A 178 -16.43 2.57 5.75
N ASN A 179 -15.51 2.28 6.69
CA ASN A 179 -15.69 1.27 7.72
C ASN A 179 -16.30 1.83 9.03
N ASN A 180 -16.99 2.96 8.95
CA ASN A 180 -17.74 3.59 10.03
C ASN A 180 -16.89 4.06 11.23
N ALA A 181 -15.62 4.39 11.03
CA ALA A 181 -14.80 5.08 12.02
C ALA A 181 -15.10 6.60 12.01
N THR A 182 -14.91 7.25 13.16
CA THR A 182 -14.74 8.71 13.22
C THR A 182 -13.27 9.03 12.95
N VAL A 183 -12.98 9.79 11.89
CA VAL A 183 -11.62 9.96 11.41
C VAL A 183 -11.10 11.40 11.59
N THR A 184 -9.92 11.53 12.15
CA THR A 184 -9.16 12.77 12.20
C THR A 184 -7.85 12.62 11.41
N ILE A 185 -7.59 13.50 10.45
CA ILE A 185 -6.32 13.55 9.71
C ILE A 185 -5.42 14.63 10.33
N CYS A 186 -4.21 14.24 10.73
CA CYS A 186 -3.19 15.15 11.27
C CYS A 186 -2.01 15.30 10.30
N HIS A 187 -1.32 16.40 10.42
CA HIS A 187 -0.18 16.75 9.56
C HIS A 187 0.78 17.73 10.26
N SER A 188 1.86 18.12 9.62
CA SER A 188 2.90 19.02 10.17
C SER A 188 2.43 20.39 10.65
N LYS A 189 1.18 20.78 10.35
CA LYS A 189 0.56 22.04 10.81
C LYS A 189 -0.52 21.81 11.87
N THR A 190 -0.70 20.56 12.32
CA THR A 190 -1.68 20.25 13.38
C THR A 190 -1.12 20.73 14.71
N GLU A 191 -1.87 21.60 15.37
CA GLU A 191 -1.59 22.02 16.74
C GLU A 191 -1.95 20.93 17.75
N ASN A 192 -1.25 20.88 18.85
CA ASN A 192 -1.50 19.93 19.95
C ASN A 192 -1.58 18.46 19.48
N LEU A 193 -0.72 18.05 18.52
CA LEU A 193 -0.73 16.74 17.91
C LEU A 193 -0.78 15.59 18.93
N LYS A 194 -0.06 15.69 20.06
CA LYS A 194 -0.06 14.69 21.12
C LYS A 194 -1.47 14.45 21.68
N ASP A 195 -2.19 15.52 21.96
CA ASP A 195 -3.53 15.42 22.55
C ASP A 195 -4.55 14.87 21.56
N VAL A 196 -4.42 15.21 20.26
CA VAL A 196 -5.23 14.61 19.21
C VAL A 196 -4.96 13.11 19.11
N CYS A 197 -3.69 12.68 19.07
CA CYS A 197 -3.30 11.28 18.99
C CYS A 197 -3.79 10.47 20.20
N LYS A 198 -3.74 11.03 21.42
CA LYS A 198 -4.19 10.37 22.66
C LYS A 198 -5.68 10.02 22.69
N ARG A 199 -6.49 10.55 21.80
CA ARG A 199 -7.91 10.18 21.72
C ARG A 199 -8.13 8.91 20.90
N ALA A 200 -7.17 8.57 20.05
CA ALA A 200 -7.31 7.51 19.06
C ALA A 200 -7.45 6.11 19.68
N ASP A 201 -8.51 5.40 19.32
CA ASP A 201 -8.62 3.96 19.51
C ASP A 201 -7.71 3.22 18.50
N ILE A 202 -7.59 3.79 17.27
CA ILE A 202 -6.69 3.34 16.21
C ILE A 202 -5.83 4.53 15.78
N LEU A 203 -4.52 4.43 15.99
CA LEU A 203 -3.55 5.45 15.58
C LEU A 203 -2.73 4.94 14.40
N VAL A 204 -2.83 5.62 13.24
CA VAL A 204 -2.04 5.30 12.05
C VAL A 204 -0.92 6.33 11.90
N CYS A 205 0.33 5.87 11.99
CA CYS A 205 1.54 6.67 11.95
C CYS A 205 2.18 6.57 10.55
N ALA A 206 2.10 7.64 9.75
CA ALA A 206 2.54 7.65 8.35
C ALA A 206 3.17 9.01 7.96
N ILE A 207 4.20 9.43 8.72
CA ILE A 207 4.87 10.72 8.53
C ILE A 207 6.29 10.61 7.97
N GLY A 208 6.85 9.40 7.94
CA GLY A 208 8.21 9.17 7.46
C GLY A 208 9.29 9.75 8.40
N SER A 209 9.06 9.71 9.72
CA SER A 209 10.01 10.20 10.73
C SER A 209 10.33 9.11 11.75
N PRO A 210 11.58 8.60 11.80
CA PRO A 210 11.93 7.45 12.63
C PRO A 210 11.68 7.69 14.11
N LYS A 211 10.98 6.76 14.76
CA LYS A 211 10.72 6.73 16.21
C LYS A 211 10.09 8.01 16.77
N PHE A 212 9.34 8.74 15.94
CA PHE A 212 8.70 9.99 16.37
C PHE A 212 7.57 9.75 17.38
N PHE A 213 6.77 8.70 17.21
CA PHE A 213 5.62 8.43 18.06
C PHE A 213 6.04 7.59 19.28
N THR A 214 6.17 8.25 20.42
CA THR A 214 6.42 7.61 21.71
C THR A 214 5.09 7.30 22.44
N SER A 215 5.17 6.68 23.62
CA SER A 215 4.01 6.43 24.49
C SER A 215 3.18 7.68 24.81
N GLU A 216 3.79 8.87 24.73
CA GLU A 216 3.11 10.15 24.96
C GLU A 216 2.04 10.48 23.90
N TYR A 217 2.09 9.86 22.73
CA TYR A 217 1.10 10.03 21.66
C TYR A 217 0.00 8.96 21.69
N VAL A 218 0.16 7.92 22.47
CA VAL A 218 -0.69 6.72 22.41
C VAL A 218 -1.69 6.70 23.56
N LYS A 219 -2.97 6.51 23.26
CA LYS A 219 -4.02 6.21 24.23
C LYS A 219 -3.75 4.83 24.85
N CYS A 220 -3.96 4.68 26.16
CA CYS A 220 -3.90 3.37 26.79
C CYS A 220 -4.91 2.41 26.14
N GLY A 221 -4.43 1.24 25.72
CA GLY A 221 -5.27 0.24 25.05
C GLY A 221 -5.50 0.48 23.54
N ALA A 222 -4.87 1.49 22.93
CA ALA A 222 -5.02 1.76 21.49
C ALA A 222 -4.34 0.69 20.63
N THR A 223 -4.83 0.57 19.39
CA THR A 223 -4.13 -0.12 18.30
C THR A 223 -3.27 0.88 17.55
N VAL A 224 -1.99 0.58 17.37
CA VAL A 224 -1.02 1.45 16.69
C VAL A 224 -0.57 0.78 15.39
N ILE A 225 -0.76 1.47 14.28
CA ILE A 225 -0.35 1.04 12.95
C ILE A 225 0.83 1.88 12.51
N ASP A 226 2.02 1.29 12.52
CA ASP A 226 3.25 1.91 12.06
C ASP A 226 3.45 1.63 10.57
N VAL A 227 3.41 2.67 9.75
CA VAL A 227 3.60 2.61 8.29
C VAL A 227 5.04 2.95 7.91
N GLY A 228 5.80 3.58 8.81
CA GLY A 228 7.17 4.00 8.57
C GLY A 228 8.11 2.83 8.30
N ILE A 229 9.10 3.04 7.44
CA ILE A 229 10.22 2.12 7.23
C ILE A 229 11.48 2.95 7.04
N HIS A 230 12.38 2.88 8.00
CA HIS A 230 13.64 3.62 7.99
C HIS A 230 14.81 2.68 8.23
N ARG A 231 15.88 2.84 7.46
CA ARG A 231 17.14 2.15 7.71
C ARG A 231 18.00 2.99 8.65
N GLN A 232 18.37 2.41 9.78
CA GLN A 232 19.24 3.02 10.76
C GLN A 232 20.72 2.88 10.34
N ALA A 233 21.60 3.60 11.01
CA ALA A 233 23.05 3.60 10.72
C ALA A 233 23.70 2.21 10.91
N ASP A 234 23.15 1.37 11.80
CA ASP A 234 23.59 0.00 12.06
C ASP A 234 23.00 -1.02 11.05
N GLY A 235 22.21 -0.55 10.06
CA GLY A 235 21.56 -1.38 9.06
C GLY A 235 20.22 -1.97 9.50
N THR A 236 19.80 -1.83 10.76
CA THR A 236 18.50 -2.27 11.25
C THR A 236 17.36 -1.40 10.69
N LEU A 237 16.14 -1.92 10.73
CA LEU A 237 14.95 -1.19 10.29
C LEU A 237 14.15 -0.75 11.51
N CYS A 238 13.62 0.48 11.47
CA CYS A 238 12.63 0.98 12.41
C CYS A 238 11.49 1.67 11.66
N GLY A 239 10.39 1.91 12.37
CA GLY A 239 9.24 2.65 11.86
C GLY A 239 9.18 4.10 12.35
N ASP A 240 8.01 4.71 12.19
CA ASP A 240 7.68 6.01 12.75
C ASP A 240 7.40 5.93 14.25
N VAL A 241 7.13 4.73 14.78
CA VAL A 241 6.79 4.48 16.17
C VAL A 241 8.03 4.05 16.95
N ASP A 242 8.25 4.62 18.13
CA ASP A 242 9.18 4.10 19.11
C ASP A 242 8.55 2.87 19.78
N PHE A 243 8.86 1.71 19.20
CA PHE A 243 8.25 0.43 19.56
C PHE A 243 8.43 0.07 21.04
N GLU A 244 9.59 0.32 21.58
CA GLU A 244 9.88 0.03 23.00
C GLU A 244 9.10 0.97 23.93
N SER A 245 8.98 2.24 23.55
CA SER A 245 8.24 3.24 24.32
C SER A 245 6.74 2.92 24.41
N VAL A 246 6.15 2.36 23.36
CA VAL A 246 4.70 2.07 23.34
C VAL A 246 4.34 0.72 23.97
N ASP A 247 5.33 -0.12 24.29
CA ASP A 247 5.06 -1.37 24.98
C ASP A 247 4.48 -1.11 26.39
N GLY A 248 3.49 -1.91 26.77
CA GLY A 248 2.72 -1.71 28.00
C GLY A 248 1.66 -0.61 27.94
N ARG A 249 1.60 0.21 26.84
CA ARG A 249 0.57 1.23 26.66
C ARG A 249 -0.41 0.89 25.52
N ALA A 250 0.09 0.52 24.35
CA ALA A 250 -0.73 0.03 23.25
C ALA A 250 -1.27 -1.39 23.54
N ALA A 251 -2.51 -1.68 23.15
CA ALA A 251 -3.04 -3.04 23.18
C ALA A 251 -2.46 -3.87 22.02
N ALA A 252 -2.28 -3.25 20.86
CA ALA A 252 -1.74 -3.89 19.67
C ALA A 252 -0.86 -2.93 18.86
N VAL A 253 0.15 -3.46 18.16
CA VAL A 253 1.04 -2.67 17.31
C VAL A 253 1.54 -3.51 16.12
N THR A 254 1.73 -2.87 14.96
CA THR A 254 2.42 -3.49 13.83
C THR A 254 3.93 -3.40 14.02
N PRO A 255 4.70 -4.50 13.91
CA PRO A 255 6.16 -4.46 14.01
C PRO A 255 6.81 -3.90 12.74
N VAL A 256 7.97 -3.29 12.87
CA VAL A 256 8.85 -2.91 11.75
C VAL A 256 10.24 -3.53 12.00
N PRO A 257 10.69 -4.45 11.12
CA PRO A 257 10.03 -4.99 9.93
C PRO A 257 8.94 -6.03 10.22
N GLY A 258 8.17 -6.38 9.15
CA GLY A 258 7.22 -7.50 9.20
C GLY A 258 5.76 -7.14 9.52
N GLY A 259 5.45 -5.85 9.62
CA GLY A 259 4.09 -5.31 9.76
C GLY A 259 3.50 -4.88 8.42
N VAL A 260 3.28 -3.57 8.25
CA VAL A 260 2.57 -3.00 7.09
C VAL A 260 3.33 -3.21 5.77
N GLY A 261 4.66 -3.07 5.73
CA GLY A 261 5.43 -3.10 4.49
C GLY A 261 5.30 -4.40 3.68
N VAL A 262 5.15 -5.55 4.34
CA VAL A 262 4.96 -6.84 3.63
C VAL A 262 3.55 -6.97 3.06
N MET A 263 2.56 -6.29 3.65
CA MET A 263 1.19 -6.24 3.14
C MET A 263 1.11 -5.47 1.82
N THR A 264 1.90 -4.40 1.67
CA THR A 264 1.93 -3.58 0.44
C THR A 264 2.22 -4.45 -0.80
N VAL A 265 3.20 -5.36 -0.70
CA VAL A 265 3.56 -6.26 -1.81
C VAL A 265 2.45 -7.30 -2.07
N ALA A 266 1.82 -7.82 -1.02
CA ALA A 266 0.70 -8.76 -1.18
C ALA A 266 -0.52 -8.09 -1.83
N MET A 267 -0.82 -6.84 -1.46
CA MET A 267 -1.93 -6.09 -2.05
C MET A 267 -1.64 -5.66 -3.48
N LEU A 268 -0.38 -5.46 -3.87
CA LEU A 268 -0.01 -5.17 -5.24
C LEU A 268 -0.41 -6.33 -6.18
N VAL A 269 -0.02 -7.56 -5.85
CA VAL A 269 -0.38 -8.73 -6.66
C VAL A 269 -1.88 -9.02 -6.61
N TYR A 270 -2.53 -8.72 -5.48
CA TYR A 270 -3.99 -8.77 -5.36
C TYR A 270 -4.68 -7.76 -6.30
N ASN A 271 -4.23 -6.51 -6.34
CA ASN A 271 -4.77 -5.49 -7.24
C ASN A 271 -4.58 -5.88 -8.70
N CYS A 272 -3.40 -6.40 -9.06
CA CYS A 272 -3.14 -6.88 -10.43
C CYS A 272 -4.10 -8.01 -10.82
N PHE A 273 -4.33 -8.98 -9.94
CA PHE A 273 -5.32 -10.03 -10.14
C PHE A 273 -6.75 -9.45 -10.25
N LYS A 274 -7.14 -8.53 -9.36
CA LYS A 274 -8.47 -7.88 -9.39
C LYS A 274 -8.73 -7.22 -10.74
N ILE A 275 -7.74 -6.52 -11.30
CA ILE A 275 -7.82 -5.90 -12.63
C ILE A 275 -8.02 -6.97 -13.71
N ALA A 276 -7.20 -8.03 -13.71
CA ALA A 276 -7.31 -9.11 -14.68
C ALA A 276 -8.67 -9.84 -14.58
N ALA A 277 -9.17 -10.08 -13.39
CA ALA A 277 -10.48 -10.71 -13.16
C ALA A 277 -11.62 -9.85 -13.72
N ARG A 278 -11.58 -8.52 -13.52
CA ARG A 278 -12.56 -7.58 -14.11
C ARG A 278 -12.54 -7.63 -15.64
N ARG A 279 -11.35 -7.56 -16.25
CA ARG A 279 -11.21 -7.68 -17.71
C ARG A 279 -11.82 -8.99 -18.24
N CYS A 280 -11.78 -10.04 -17.44
CA CYS A 280 -12.34 -11.34 -17.77
C CYS A 280 -13.84 -11.48 -17.50
N GLY A 281 -14.51 -10.43 -17.01
CA GLY A 281 -15.92 -10.47 -16.62
C GLY A 281 -16.21 -11.34 -15.40
N LEU A 282 -15.18 -11.67 -14.63
CA LEU A 282 -15.30 -12.33 -13.34
C LEU A 282 -15.41 -11.24 -12.29
N GLU A 283 -16.62 -10.96 -11.80
CA GLU A 283 -16.80 -10.11 -10.64
C GLU A 283 -16.03 -10.74 -9.48
N SER A 284 -15.14 -9.98 -8.88
CA SER A 284 -14.59 -10.36 -7.58
C SER A 284 -15.80 -10.41 -6.63
N ASN A 285 -16.21 -11.59 -6.18
CA ASN A 285 -17.17 -11.72 -5.09
C ASN A 285 -16.58 -11.00 -3.89
N ASN A 286 -16.84 -9.70 -3.79
CA ASN A 286 -16.65 -8.96 -2.56
C ASN A 286 -17.76 -9.42 -1.61
N GLU A 287 -17.50 -10.47 -0.86
CA GLU A 287 -18.21 -10.69 0.39
C GLU A 287 -17.86 -9.51 1.29
N ASN A 288 -18.88 -8.72 1.60
CA ASN A 288 -18.89 -7.60 2.55
C ASN A 288 -18.37 -7.97 3.94
#